data_590068b115b21c7fe0ce2c7e2ec52c7d
#
_entry.id   590068b115b21c7fe0ce2c7e2ec52c7d
#
_cell.length_a   1.000
_cell.length_b   1.000
_cell.length_c   1.000
_cell.angle_alpha   90.00
_cell.angle_beta   90.00
_cell.angle_gamma   90.00
#
_symmetry.space_group_name_H-M   'P 1'
#
loop_
_entity.id
_entity.type
_entity.pdbx_description
1 polymer ?
#
loop_
_entity_poly.entity_id
_entity_poly.type
_entity_poly.pdbx_seq_one_letter_code
_entity_poly.pdbx_strand_id
1 'polypeptide(L)'
;MQNDVREKRVGRFSIAPAFALLLSAFMPGAALAQTALSAEEARFLEFGKEIFKSKAVCQFCHKWDASGDQGYGGNALSLRATKLTPEQLAEVVKCGRPGTGMPYHDRFAYTDKRCYGYTSDQLGSDLPPAGNDFLSAREIDAVVKYLFAKDVGHGPATYEDCVDFWGKDTQQCEPMKK
;
A
#
# COMPACT_ATOMS: atom_id res chain seq x y z
N MET A 1 -15.49 -7.43 -87.06
CA MET A 1 -14.69 -8.46 -86.46
C MET A 1 -15.32 -8.84 -85.14
N GLN A 2 -16.06 -9.96 -85.20
CA GLN A 2 -16.77 -10.54 -84.06
C GLN A 2 -15.84 -11.37 -83.22
N ASN A 3 -15.89 -11.24 -81.92
CA ASN A 3 -15.34 -12.21 -80.98
C ASN A 3 -16.38 -12.57 -79.91
N ASP A 4 -16.86 -13.75 -80.15
CA ASP A 4 -17.69 -14.61 -79.33
C ASP A 4 -17.08 -14.84 -77.94
N VAL A 5 -17.83 -14.50 -76.90
CA VAL A 5 -17.47 -14.83 -75.53
C VAL A 5 -18.46 -15.81 -74.95
N ARG A 6 -18.01 -16.98 -74.85
CA ARG A 6 -18.69 -18.19 -74.37
C ARG A 6 -18.94 -18.06 -72.83
N GLU A 7 -20.20 -18.04 -72.52
CA GLU A 7 -20.72 -18.05 -71.13
C GLU A 7 -20.48 -19.43 -70.48
N LYS A 8 -19.62 -19.48 -69.51
CA LYS A 8 -19.43 -20.65 -68.64
C LYS A 8 -20.31 -20.56 -67.42
N ARG A 9 -21.31 -21.45 -67.36
CA ARG A 9 -22.13 -21.68 -66.16
C ARG A 9 -21.28 -22.16 -65.04
N VAL A 10 -21.21 -21.37 -63.97
CA VAL A 10 -20.61 -21.77 -62.68
C VAL A 10 -21.75 -22.29 -61.79
N GLY A 11 -21.59 -23.54 -61.37
CA GLY A 11 -22.57 -24.25 -60.55
C GLY A 11 -22.64 -23.60 -59.12
N ARG A 12 -23.87 -23.43 -58.67
CA ARG A 12 -24.17 -23.02 -57.31
C ARG A 12 -23.83 -24.18 -56.35
N PHE A 13 -22.74 -24.07 -55.61
CA PHE A 13 -22.51 -24.88 -54.43
C PHE A 13 -23.25 -24.23 -53.25
N SER A 14 -24.29 -24.89 -52.77
CA SER A 14 -24.93 -24.56 -51.49
C SER A 14 -23.99 -25.00 -50.38
N ILE A 15 -23.38 -24.02 -49.73
CA ILE A 15 -22.64 -24.26 -48.47
C ILE A 15 -23.64 -24.03 -47.33
N ALA A 16 -24.05 -25.10 -46.68
CA ALA A 16 -24.79 -25.06 -45.43
C ALA A 16 -23.88 -24.48 -44.32
N PRO A 17 -24.38 -23.54 -43.49
CA PRO A 17 -23.61 -23.06 -42.37
C PRO A 17 -23.58 -24.16 -41.28
N ALA A 18 -22.41 -24.76 -41.05
CA ALA A 18 -22.16 -25.54 -39.87
C ALA A 18 -22.05 -24.58 -38.67
N PHE A 19 -23.10 -24.58 -37.86
CA PHE A 19 -23.10 -23.90 -36.56
C PHE A 19 -22.11 -24.64 -35.64
N ALA A 20 -20.89 -24.18 -35.58
CA ALA A 20 -19.91 -24.63 -34.57
C ALA A 20 -20.32 -24.01 -33.23
N LEU A 21 -20.96 -24.82 -32.36
CA LEU A 21 -21.13 -24.52 -30.95
C LEU A 21 -19.74 -24.54 -30.31
N LEU A 22 -19.16 -23.34 -30.19
CA LEU A 22 -17.99 -23.13 -29.29
C LEU A 22 -18.49 -23.25 -27.86
N LEU A 23 -18.36 -24.43 -27.26
CA LEU A 23 -18.38 -24.59 -25.81
C LEU A 23 -17.19 -23.78 -25.23
N SER A 24 -17.49 -22.60 -24.72
CA SER A 24 -16.55 -21.84 -23.89
C SER A 24 -16.36 -22.63 -22.60
N ALA A 25 -15.28 -23.40 -22.50
CA ALA A 25 -14.85 -24.01 -21.25
C ALA A 25 -14.51 -22.88 -20.28
N PHE A 26 -15.43 -22.58 -19.39
CA PHE A 26 -15.22 -21.67 -18.26
C PHE A 26 -14.13 -22.28 -17.38
N MET A 27 -12.91 -21.75 -17.44
CA MET A 27 -11.80 -22.19 -16.60
C MET A 27 -11.99 -21.64 -15.18
N PRO A 28 -12.34 -22.45 -14.17
CA PRO A 28 -12.54 -21.99 -12.79
C PRO A 28 -11.24 -21.55 -12.11
N GLY A 29 -10.07 -21.83 -12.72
CA GLY A 29 -8.76 -21.52 -12.14
C GLY A 29 -8.41 -20.04 -12.03
N ALA A 30 -8.88 -19.19 -12.97
CA ALA A 30 -8.56 -17.76 -12.97
C ALA A 30 -9.24 -16.99 -11.82
N ALA A 31 -10.49 -17.37 -11.49
CA ALA A 31 -11.23 -16.73 -10.40
C ALA A 31 -10.64 -17.05 -9.00
N LEU A 32 -10.15 -18.28 -8.81
CA LEU A 32 -9.49 -18.68 -7.57
C LEU A 32 -8.14 -18.00 -7.37
N ALA A 33 -7.38 -17.76 -8.44
CA ALA A 33 -6.11 -17.06 -8.38
C ALA A 33 -6.30 -15.58 -8.00
N GLN A 34 -7.28 -14.91 -8.57
CA GLN A 34 -7.61 -13.52 -8.21
C GLN A 34 -8.07 -13.36 -6.76
N THR A 35 -8.88 -14.28 -6.27
CA THR A 35 -9.34 -14.27 -4.87
C THR A 35 -8.17 -14.51 -3.90
N ALA A 36 -7.22 -15.36 -4.25
CA ALA A 36 -6.04 -15.63 -3.44
C ALA A 36 -5.10 -14.42 -3.37
N LEU A 37 -4.88 -13.71 -4.49
CA LEU A 37 -4.06 -12.49 -4.53
C LEU A 37 -4.67 -11.38 -3.69
N SER A 38 -5.99 -11.16 -3.77
CA SER A 38 -6.66 -10.14 -2.95
C SER A 38 -6.66 -10.48 -1.46
N ALA A 39 -6.76 -11.74 -1.10
CA ALA A 39 -6.65 -12.19 0.30
C ALA A 39 -5.22 -12.07 0.84
N GLU A 40 -4.21 -12.25 0.02
CA GLU A 40 -2.81 -12.04 0.38
C GLU A 40 -2.53 -10.55 0.59
N GLU A 41 -3.00 -9.70 -0.30
CA GLU A 41 -2.87 -8.25 -0.18
C GLU A 41 -3.54 -7.74 1.09
N ALA A 42 -4.78 -8.16 1.38
CA ALA A 42 -5.48 -7.80 2.60
C ALA A 42 -4.69 -8.19 3.87
N ARG A 43 -4.10 -9.41 3.90
CA ARG A 43 -3.23 -9.83 5.00
C ARG A 43 -1.96 -9.01 5.11
N PHE A 44 -1.41 -8.57 3.98
CA PHE A 44 -0.23 -7.71 3.98
C PHE A 44 -0.51 -6.30 4.50
N LEU A 45 -1.68 -5.74 4.17
CA LEU A 45 -2.13 -4.46 4.73
C LEU A 45 -2.41 -4.59 6.24
N GLU A 46 -3.03 -5.67 6.68
CA GLU A 46 -3.24 -5.93 8.12
C GLU A 46 -1.91 -6.05 8.87
N PHE A 47 -0.93 -6.72 8.29
CA PHE A 47 0.43 -6.77 8.83
C PHE A 47 1.06 -5.37 8.94
N GLY A 48 0.88 -4.51 7.92
CA GLY A 48 1.33 -3.11 7.96
C GLY A 48 0.63 -2.30 9.05
N LYS A 49 -0.68 -2.51 9.24
CA LYS A 49 -1.46 -1.91 10.33
C LYS A 49 -0.90 -2.29 11.71
N GLU A 50 -0.60 -3.56 11.92
CA GLU A 50 -0.01 -4.03 13.19
C GLU A 50 1.37 -3.42 13.46
N ILE A 51 2.18 -3.20 12.42
CA ILE A 51 3.46 -2.50 12.59
C ILE A 51 3.22 -1.05 13.01
N PHE A 52 2.32 -0.33 12.34
CA PHE A 52 1.97 1.04 12.67
C PHE A 52 1.41 1.18 14.08
N LYS A 53 0.53 0.25 14.46
CA LYS A 53 -0.18 0.24 15.73
C LYS A 53 0.68 -0.22 16.91
N SER A 54 1.36 -1.35 16.76
CA SER A 54 1.88 -2.10 17.90
C SER A 54 3.38 -2.26 17.90
N LYS A 55 4.00 -2.63 16.77
CA LYS A 55 5.43 -2.95 16.74
C LYS A 55 6.30 -1.70 16.75
N ALA A 56 6.12 -0.82 15.76
CA ALA A 56 6.88 0.43 15.66
C ALA A 56 6.19 1.59 16.40
N VAL A 57 4.96 1.39 16.84
CA VAL A 57 4.17 2.32 17.66
C VAL A 57 4.04 3.71 17.02
N CYS A 58 3.98 3.78 15.69
CA CYS A 58 3.92 5.02 14.92
C CYS A 58 2.72 5.89 15.34
N GLN A 59 1.58 5.23 15.65
CA GLN A 59 0.38 5.89 16.14
C GLN A 59 0.60 6.74 17.40
N PHE A 60 1.64 6.47 18.17
CA PHE A 60 1.90 7.19 19.40
C PHE A 60 2.19 8.68 19.15
N CYS A 61 2.90 8.98 18.06
CA CYS A 61 3.15 10.34 17.59
C CYS A 61 2.18 10.75 16.47
N HIS A 62 1.94 9.89 15.50
CA HIS A 62 1.13 10.21 14.32
C HIS A 62 -0.37 10.03 14.53
N LYS A 63 -0.81 9.58 15.70
CA LYS A 63 -2.17 9.15 16.07
C LYS A 63 -2.65 7.95 15.25
N TRP A 64 -3.71 7.31 15.73
CA TRP A 64 -4.29 6.12 15.07
C TRP A 64 -4.79 6.41 13.65
N ASP A 65 -5.27 7.64 13.42
CA ASP A 65 -5.83 8.12 12.16
C ASP A 65 -4.78 8.78 11.23
N ALA A 66 -3.51 8.69 11.58
CA ALA A 66 -2.40 9.30 10.85
C ALA A 66 -2.52 10.83 10.64
N SER A 67 -3.40 11.52 11.40
CA SER A 67 -3.60 12.97 11.30
C SER A 67 -2.42 13.78 11.82
N GLY A 68 -1.60 13.19 12.69
CA GLY A 68 -0.47 13.88 13.30
C GLY A 68 -0.87 14.92 14.32
N ASP A 69 -0.16 16.07 14.35
CA ASP A 69 -0.33 17.10 15.36
C ASP A 69 0.06 16.58 16.77
N GLN A 70 -0.58 16.99 17.85
CA GLN A 70 -0.27 16.55 19.22
C GLN A 70 -0.68 15.11 19.48
N GLY A 71 0.24 14.16 19.35
CA GLY A 71 0.08 12.78 19.81
C GLY A 71 0.67 12.60 21.23
N TYR A 72 0.48 11.42 21.82
CA TYR A 72 1.04 11.08 23.13
C TYR A 72 2.58 11.11 23.16
N GLY A 73 3.23 10.78 22.04
CA GLY A 73 4.69 10.79 21.88
C GLY A 73 5.27 12.13 21.44
N GLY A 74 4.42 13.13 21.26
CA GLY A 74 4.81 14.47 20.80
C GLY A 74 4.19 14.89 19.47
N ASN A 75 4.67 16.02 18.95
CA ASN A 75 4.18 16.55 17.68
C ASN A 75 4.73 15.76 16.51
N ALA A 76 3.83 15.37 15.60
CA ALA A 76 4.19 14.73 14.33
C ALA A 76 3.44 15.37 13.17
N LEU A 77 4.05 15.36 12.00
CA LEU A 77 3.39 15.79 10.78
C LEU A 77 2.27 14.82 10.39
N SER A 78 1.21 15.35 9.79
CA SER A 78 0.14 14.54 9.24
C SER A 78 0.68 13.65 8.12
N LEU A 79 0.50 12.34 8.25
CA LEU A 79 0.79 11.39 7.18
C LEU A 79 -0.30 11.43 6.10
N ARG A 80 -1.54 11.77 6.47
CA ARG A 80 -2.65 11.92 5.52
C ARG A 80 -2.38 13.04 4.51
N ALA A 81 -1.69 14.10 4.93
CA ALA A 81 -1.36 15.26 4.09
C ALA A 81 0.04 15.17 3.44
N THR A 82 0.79 14.09 3.70
CA THR A 82 2.15 13.96 3.14
C THR A 82 2.15 13.98 1.61
N LYS A 83 3.22 14.53 1.03
CA LYS A 83 3.49 14.53 -0.41
C LYS A 83 4.66 13.62 -0.78
N LEU A 84 5.16 12.86 0.17
CA LEU A 84 6.22 11.88 -0.07
C LEU A 84 5.71 10.76 -0.97
N THR A 85 6.58 10.25 -1.84
CA THR A 85 6.31 9.00 -2.54
C THR A 85 6.44 7.81 -1.59
N PRO A 86 5.94 6.60 -1.95
CA PRO A 86 6.14 5.41 -1.13
C PRO A 86 7.61 5.14 -0.79
N GLU A 87 8.52 5.34 -1.75
CA GLU A 87 9.96 5.14 -1.57
C GLU A 87 10.56 6.15 -0.58
N GLN A 88 10.15 7.42 -0.70
CA GLN A 88 10.58 8.48 0.21
C GLN A 88 10.05 8.23 1.63
N LEU A 89 8.78 7.78 1.74
CA LEU A 89 8.22 7.44 3.05
C LEU A 89 8.94 6.22 3.66
N ALA A 90 9.26 5.21 2.85
CA ALA A 90 10.07 4.07 3.28
C ALA A 90 11.45 4.50 3.79
N GLU A 91 12.11 5.43 3.10
CA GLU A 91 13.39 6.00 3.56
C GLU A 91 13.23 6.73 4.90
N VAL A 92 12.17 7.52 5.07
CA VAL A 92 11.90 8.20 6.35
C VAL A 92 11.63 7.20 7.47
N VAL A 93 10.87 6.14 7.24
CA VAL A 93 10.64 5.09 8.26
C VAL A 93 11.96 4.39 8.61
N LYS A 94 12.74 4.06 7.60
CA LYS A 94 14.04 3.41 7.74
C LYS A 94 15.03 4.27 8.51
N CYS A 95 15.15 5.54 8.14
CA CYS A 95 16.24 6.42 8.56
C CYS A 95 15.83 7.45 9.63
N GLY A 96 14.54 7.55 9.97
CA GLY A 96 14.08 8.66 10.81
C GLY A 96 14.23 10.01 10.14
N ARG A 97 14.17 11.08 10.91
CA ARG A 97 14.40 12.45 10.43
C ARG A 97 15.45 13.15 11.29
N PRO A 98 16.65 13.41 10.76
CA PRO A 98 17.68 14.17 11.47
C PRO A 98 17.16 15.51 12.03
N GLY A 99 17.59 15.86 13.22
CA GLY A 99 17.16 17.05 13.93
C GLY A 99 15.73 17.00 14.48
N THR A 100 15.09 15.84 14.49
CA THR A 100 13.72 15.65 15.00
C THR A 100 13.61 14.42 15.92
N GLY A 101 12.45 14.28 16.59
CA GLY A 101 12.12 13.10 17.38
C GLY A 101 11.63 11.88 16.56
N MET A 102 11.53 11.98 15.22
CA MET A 102 11.14 10.85 14.38
C MET A 102 12.24 9.78 14.37
N PRO A 103 12.01 8.58 14.96
CA PRO A 103 13.05 7.57 15.11
C PRO A 103 13.40 6.87 13.80
N TYR A 104 14.61 6.31 13.73
CA TYR A 104 14.99 5.39 12.68
C TYR A 104 14.69 3.93 13.09
N HIS A 105 14.28 3.12 12.12
CA HIS A 105 13.94 1.71 12.34
C HIS A 105 14.85 0.71 11.60
N ASP A 106 15.84 1.18 10.83
CA ASP A 106 16.91 0.29 10.32
C ASP A 106 17.99 0.14 11.38
N ARG A 107 18.28 -1.10 11.77
CA ARG A 107 19.35 -1.44 12.73
C ARG A 107 20.71 -0.86 12.35
N PHE A 108 20.96 -0.70 11.06
CA PHE A 108 22.22 -0.20 10.52
C PHE A 108 22.15 1.25 10.04
N ALA A 109 21.06 1.97 10.35
CA ALA A 109 20.98 3.39 10.07
C ALA A 109 22.21 4.10 10.64
N TYR A 110 22.78 5.00 9.86
CA TYR A 110 23.92 5.83 10.24
C TYR A 110 25.22 5.10 10.63
N THR A 111 25.32 3.77 10.41
CA THR A 111 26.59 3.04 10.56
C THR A 111 27.48 3.18 9.31
N ASP A 112 26.85 3.42 8.13
CA ASP A 112 27.51 3.50 6.82
C ASP A 112 26.79 4.50 5.93
N LYS A 113 26.70 5.57 5.85
CA LYS A 113 26.09 6.58 4.95
C LYS A 113 24.82 6.16 4.20
N ARG A 114 24.17 5.01 4.56
CA ARG A 114 22.93 4.52 3.89
C ARG A 114 21.72 5.40 4.16
N CYS A 115 21.77 6.21 5.21
CA CYS A 115 20.72 7.15 5.57
C CYS A 115 21.16 8.56 5.24
N TYR A 116 20.59 9.13 4.20
CA TYR A 116 20.83 10.50 3.73
C TYR A 116 22.31 10.84 3.46
N GLY A 117 23.18 9.83 3.33
CA GLY A 117 24.60 10.02 3.11
C GLY A 117 25.42 10.39 4.35
N TYR A 118 24.84 10.31 5.54
CA TYR A 118 25.48 10.64 6.81
C TYR A 118 25.81 9.40 7.65
N THR A 119 26.81 9.58 8.53
CA THR A 119 27.07 8.68 9.66
C THR A 119 26.63 9.34 10.96
N SER A 120 26.51 8.55 12.05
CA SER A 120 26.15 9.07 13.38
C SER A 120 27.06 10.20 13.86
N ASP A 121 28.38 10.06 13.65
CA ASP A 121 29.35 11.08 14.05
C ASP A 121 29.19 12.40 13.30
N GLN A 122 28.74 12.34 12.04
CA GLN A 122 28.48 13.53 11.24
C GLN A 122 27.22 14.27 11.66
N LEU A 123 26.23 13.57 12.19
CA LEU A 123 24.98 14.17 12.66
C LEU A 123 25.08 14.69 14.10
N GLY A 124 25.88 14.07 14.95
CA GLY A 124 26.03 14.49 16.34
C GLY A 124 24.67 14.62 17.05
N SER A 125 24.33 15.83 17.49
CA SER A 125 23.06 16.13 18.18
C SER A 125 21.82 16.01 17.26
N ASP A 126 22.00 16.04 15.96
CA ASP A 126 20.88 15.90 14.99
C ASP A 126 20.58 14.44 14.66
N LEU A 127 21.33 13.49 15.22
CA LEU A 127 21.04 12.07 15.05
C LEU A 127 19.64 11.75 15.61
N PRO A 128 18.72 11.22 14.79
CA PRO A 128 17.40 10.85 15.30
C PRO A 128 17.52 9.69 16.30
N PRO A 129 16.58 9.55 17.24
CA PRO A 129 16.61 8.43 18.18
C PRO A 129 16.44 7.09 17.45
N ALA A 130 16.97 6.01 18.02
CA ALA A 130 16.63 4.67 17.56
C ALA A 130 15.17 4.34 17.92
N GLY A 131 14.45 3.68 17.02
CA GLY A 131 13.14 3.14 17.33
C GLY A 131 13.22 2.04 18.39
N ASN A 132 12.15 1.84 19.14
CA ASN A 132 12.07 0.76 20.15
C ASN A 132 12.27 -0.62 19.51
N ASP A 133 11.80 -0.78 18.27
CA ASP A 133 11.97 -1.98 17.46
C ASP A 133 12.56 -1.64 16.10
N PHE A 134 13.49 -2.46 15.65
CA PHE A 134 13.99 -2.39 14.29
C PHE A 134 13.09 -3.18 13.35
N LEU A 135 12.92 -2.65 12.16
CA LEU A 135 12.08 -3.22 11.11
C LEU A 135 12.93 -3.84 9.99
N SER A 136 12.52 -4.99 9.53
CA SER A 136 13.01 -5.57 8.28
C SER A 136 12.49 -4.79 7.08
N ALA A 137 13.13 -4.95 5.91
CA ALA A 137 12.66 -4.33 4.66
C ALA A 137 11.20 -4.68 4.32
N ARG A 138 10.77 -5.92 4.61
CA ARG A 138 9.38 -6.35 4.41
C ARG A 138 8.40 -5.62 5.33
N GLU A 139 8.80 -5.37 6.56
CA GLU A 139 7.97 -4.65 7.53
C GLU A 139 7.86 -3.17 7.18
N ILE A 140 8.94 -2.57 6.71
CA ILE A 140 8.92 -1.18 6.20
C ILE A 140 7.99 -1.09 4.98
N ASP A 141 8.09 -2.01 4.01
CA ASP A 141 7.20 -2.08 2.86
C ASP A 141 5.73 -2.25 3.28
N ALA A 142 5.45 -3.12 4.25
CA ALA A 142 4.10 -3.37 4.73
C ALA A 142 3.47 -2.13 5.38
N VAL A 143 4.17 -1.44 6.27
CA VAL A 143 3.64 -0.23 6.92
C VAL A 143 3.45 0.91 5.93
N VAL A 144 4.35 1.07 4.97
CA VAL A 144 4.22 2.08 3.90
C VAL A 144 3.01 1.78 3.02
N LYS A 145 2.84 0.54 2.57
CA LYS A 145 1.65 0.13 1.78
C LYS A 145 0.35 0.33 2.55
N TYR A 146 0.33 -0.01 3.84
CA TYR A 146 -0.82 0.26 4.69
C TYR A 146 -1.17 1.75 4.71
N LEU A 147 -0.20 2.63 4.97
CA LEU A 147 -0.40 4.07 5.01
C LEU A 147 -0.93 4.63 3.68
N PHE A 148 -0.41 4.18 2.54
CA PHE A 148 -0.90 4.62 1.23
C PHE A 148 -2.28 4.06 0.89
N ALA A 149 -2.61 2.87 1.37
CA ALA A 149 -3.93 2.27 1.15
C ALA A 149 -5.03 2.87 2.02
N LYS A 150 -4.69 3.43 3.19
CA LYS A 150 -5.68 3.83 4.21
C LYS A 150 -5.65 5.32 4.58
N ASP A 151 -4.50 5.95 4.51
CA ASP A 151 -4.30 7.27 5.10
C ASP A 151 -3.88 8.35 4.11
N VAL A 152 -2.80 8.13 3.38
CA VAL A 152 -2.20 9.15 2.51
C VAL A 152 -3.18 9.57 1.42
N GLY A 153 -3.58 10.84 1.44
CA GLY A 153 -4.50 11.40 0.45
C GLY A 153 -5.98 11.08 0.66
N HIS A 154 -6.35 10.32 1.70
CA HIS A 154 -7.75 9.90 1.95
C HIS A 154 -8.61 10.93 2.72
N GLY A 155 -8.10 12.14 2.95
CA GLY A 155 -8.84 13.17 3.68
C GLY A 155 -8.96 12.86 5.19
N PRO A 156 -9.91 13.47 5.93
CA PRO A 156 -10.14 13.17 7.34
C PRO A 156 -10.59 11.73 7.56
N ALA A 157 -10.19 11.14 8.70
CA ALA A 157 -10.62 9.79 9.07
C ALA A 157 -12.13 9.72 9.33
N THR A 158 -12.73 8.62 8.96
CA THR A 158 -14.15 8.31 9.13
C THR A 158 -14.40 7.39 10.32
N TYR A 159 -15.67 7.18 10.68
CA TYR A 159 -16.06 6.17 11.67
C TYR A 159 -15.63 4.76 11.23
N GLU A 160 -15.77 4.46 9.93
CA GLU A 160 -15.39 3.18 9.34
C GLU A 160 -13.87 2.96 9.45
N ASP A 161 -13.06 3.98 9.23
CA ASP A 161 -11.59 3.92 9.42
C ASP A 161 -11.25 3.61 10.88
N CYS A 162 -11.97 4.22 11.82
CA CYS A 162 -11.80 3.95 13.24
C CYS A 162 -12.12 2.50 13.60
N VAL A 163 -13.24 1.99 13.09
CA VAL A 163 -13.64 0.59 13.30
C VAL A 163 -12.67 -0.40 12.64
N ASP A 164 -12.14 -0.07 11.47
CA ASP A 164 -11.11 -0.89 10.81
C ASP A 164 -9.81 -0.94 11.64
N PHE A 165 -9.45 0.17 12.28
CA PHE A 165 -8.22 0.25 13.06
C PHE A 165 -8.35 -0.39 14.45
N TRP A 166 -9.41 -0.08 15.19
CA TRP A 166 -9.58 -0.50 16.58
C TRP A 166 -10.40 -1.78 16.76
N GLY A 167 -11.17 -2.15 15.76
CA GLY A 167 -12.18 -3.22 15.82
C GLY A 167 -13.58 -2.68 16.09
N LYS A 168 -14.57 -3.56 15.93
CA LYS A 168 -15.95 -3.26 16.22
C LYS A 168 -16.18 -3.09 17.73
N ASP A 169 -17.18 -2.30 18.07
CA ASP A 169 -17.63 -2.10 19.47
C ASP A 169 -16.59 -1.51 20.42
N THR A 170 -15.66 -0.74 19.88
CA THR A 170 -14.63 -0.05 20.65
C THR A 170 -15.12 1.33 21.09
N GLN A 171 -14.84 1.72 22.34
CA GLN A 171 -15.18 3.04 22.88
C GLN A 171 -14.43 4.18 22.17
N GLN A 172 -13.27 3.88 21.58
CA GLN A 172 -12.46 4.86 20.84
C GLN A 172 -13.22 5.47 19.65
N CYS A 173 -14.14 4.73 19.03
CA CYS A 173 -14.89 5.19 17.87
C CYS A 173 -16.24 5.84 18.20
N GLU A 174 -16.71 5.75 19.45
CA GLU A 174 -18.01 6.33 19.85
C GLU A 174 -18.15 7.82 19.53
N PRO A 175 -17.14 8.68 19.76
CA PRO A 175 -17.24 10.11 19.45
C PRO A 175 -17.43 10.42 17.97
N MET A 176 -17.14 9.46 17.08
CA MET A 176 -17.23 9.60 15.62
C MET A 176 -18.58 9.10 15.06
N LYS A 177 -19.42 8.43 15.86
CA LYS A 177 -20.77 8.07 15.48
C LYS A 177 -21.61 9.34 15.32
N LYS A 178 -22.12 9.55 14.12
CA LYS A 178 -23.06 10.64 13.82
C LYS A 178 -24.48 10.09 13.77
#